data_a09a56388e220da56f30dcc104745daa
#
_entry.id   a09a56388e220da56f30dcc104745daa
#
_cell.length_a   1.000
_cell.length_b   1.000
_cell.length_c   1.000
_cell.angle_alpha   90.00
_cell.angle_beta   90.00
_cell.angle_gamma   90.00
#
_symmetry.space_group_name_H-M   'P 1'
#
loop_
_entity.id
_entity.type
_entity.pdbx_description
1 polymer ?
#
loop_
_entity_poly.entity_id
_entity_poly.type
_entity_poly.pdbx_seq_one_letter_code
_entity_poly.pdbx_strand_id
1 'polypeptide(L)'
;LLELALIHRSSGGRNNERLEFLGDALINACVAEALYRRYPDLEEGDLSRLRASLVNQETLADVARELDLGSYLTLGPGELKSGGFRRASILADALEGVVGAVFLDAGFEAAREVTLKLLETRLAAPLSTEDLKDAKTRLQEALQARDLPLPLYAVESVRGEPHRQTFRVSCSIPTLQVRTEGEAGSRRAAEQEAARHALEEMDHD
;
A
#
# COMPACT_ATOMS: atom_id res chain seq x y z
N LEU A 1 -13.18 -24.14 8.98
CA LEU A 1 -13.03 -22.71 8.63
C LEU A 1 -11.97 -22.50 7.53
N LEU A 2 -10.84 -23.20 7.57
CA LEU A 2 -9.79 -23.07 6.55
C LEU A 2 -10.31 -23.35 5.13
N GLU A 3 -11.06 -24.41 4.93
CA GLU A 3 -11.68 -24.69 3.63
C GLU A 3 -12.55 -23.52 3.14
N LEU A 4 -13.33 -22.92 4.03
CA LEU A 4 -14.17 -21.75 3.71
C LEU A 4 -13.33 -20.52 3.33
N ALA A 5 -12.20 -20.31 3.98
CA ALA A 5 -11.29 -19.21 3.67
C ALA A 5 -10.70 -19.28 2.25
N LEU A 6 -10.66 -20.49 1.67
CA LEU A 6 -10.13 -20.76 0.34
C LEU A 6 -11.21 -20.77 -0.77
N ILE A 7 -12.47 -20.52 -0.44
CA ILE A 7 -13.57 -20.48 -1.40
C ILE A 7 -13.85 -19.03 -1.81
N HIS A 8 -13.51 -18.70 -3.05
CA HIS A 8 -13.81 -17.39 -3.61
C HIS A 8 -15.30 -17.26 -3.99
N ARG A 9 -15.86 -16.06 -3.87
CA ARG A 9 -17.28 -15.78 -4.19
C ARG A 9 -17.75 -16.25 -5.57
N SER A 10 -16.85 -16.34 -6.56
CA SER A 10 -17.19 -16.79 -7.91
C SER A 10 -17.60 -18.25 -7.99
N SER A 11 -17.28 -19.08 -7.00
CA SER A 11 -17.69 -20.49 -6.95
C SER A 11 -19.17 -20.68 -6.58
N GLY A 12 -19.82 -19.61 -6.10
CA GLY A 12 -21.20 -19.63 -5.61
C GLY A 12 -21.34 -20.18 -4.19
N GLY A 13 -22.45 -19.90 -3.53
CA GLY A 13 -22.73 -20.38 -2.17
C GLY A 13 -21.91 -19.67 -1.08
N ARG A 14 -21.54 -20.45 -0.04
CA ARG A 14 -20.71 -19.93 1.06
C ARG A 14 -19.29 -19.68 0.55
N ASN A 15 -18.72 -18.54 0.92
CA ASN A 15 -17.44 -18.07 0.45
C ASN A 15 -16.64 -17.36 1.57
N ASN A 16 -15.47 -16.86 1.24
CA ASN A 16 -14.51 -16.27 2.19
C ASN A 16 -14.77 -14.80 2.56
N GLU A 17 -15.68 -14.07 1.91
CA GLU A 17 -15.84 -12.61 2.10
C GLU A 17 -15.99 -12.17 3.57
N ARG A 18 -16.69 -12.97 4.40
CA ARG A 18 -16.82 -12.63 5.83
C ARG A 18 -15.56 -12.91 6.64
N LEU A 19 -14.78 -13.92 6.25
CA LEU A 19 -13.50 -14.22 6.87
C LEU A 19 -12.43 -13.22 6.44
N GLU A 20 -12.41 -12.81 5.18
CA GLU A 20 -11.63 -11.72 4.61
C GLU A 20 -11.84 -10.42 5.41
N PHE A 21 -13.12 -9.97 5.54
CA PHE A 21 -13.45 -8.78 6.33
C PHE A 21 -12.87 -8.82 7.76
N LEU A 22 -12.94 -9.98 8.42
CA LEU A 22 -12.41 -10.16 9.77
C LEU A 22 -10.88 -10.17 9.77
N GLY A 23 -10.29 -10.88 8.81
CA GLY A 23 -8.84 -11.03 8.66
C GLY A 23 -8.14 -9.72 8.34
N ASP A 24 -8.70 -8.89 7.45
CA ASP A 24 -8.20 -7.54 7.17
C ASP A 24 -8.05 -6.72 8.46
N ALA A 25 -9.10 -6.65 9.28
CA ALA A 25 -9.07 -5.92 10.54
C ALA A 25 -8.00 -6.47 11.51
N LEU A 26 -7.83 -7.80 11.57
CA LEU A 26 -6.84 -8.45 12.44
C LEU A 26 -5.41 -8.19 11.96
N ILE A 27 -5.13 -8.34 10.67
CA ILE A 27 -3.81 -8.07 10.08
C ILE A 27 -3.42 -6.61 10.35
N ASN A 28 -4.33 -5.67 10.09
CA ASN A 28 -4.12 -4.25 10.34
C ASN A 28 -3.80 -3.97 11.82
N ALA A 29 -4.54 -4.57 12.75
CA ALA A 29 -4.31 -4.40 14.20
C ALA A 29 -2.96 -4.99 14.65
N CYS A 30 -2.63 -6.20 14.21
CA CYS A 30 -1.38 -6.88 14.57
C CYS A 30 -0.16 -6.14 14.04
N VAL A 31 -0.21 -5.67 12.78
CA VAL A 31 0.88 -4.90 12.18
C VAL A 31 1.01 -3.53 12.84
N ALA A 32 -0.11 -2.85 13.15
CA ALA A 32 -0.08 -1.59 13.87
C ALA A 32 0.59 -1.72 15.25
N GLU A 33 0.26 -2.75 16.02
CA GLU A 33 0.89 -3.04 17.31
C GLU A 33 2.39 -3.31 17.16
N ALA A 34 2.78 -4.12 16.18
CA ALA A 34 4.19 -4.44 15.92
C ALA A 34 5.00 -3.18 15.56
N LEU A 35 4.48 -2.32 14.70
CA LEU A 35 5.11 -1.06 14.32
C LEU A 35 5.19 -0.07 15.48
N TYR A 36 4.12 0.08 16.26
CA TYR A 36 4.09 0.95 17.44
C TYR A 36 5.17 0.57 18.46
N ARG A 37 5.36 -0.72 18.69
CA ARG A 37 6.40 -1.21 19.61
C ARG A 37 7.82 -1.07 19.06
N ARG A 38 7.97 -1.26 17.76
CA ARG A 38 9.28 -1.23 17.09
C ARG A 38 9.82 0.18 16.88
N TYR A 39 8.94 1.15 16.66
CA TYR A 39 9.29 2.54 16.34
C TYR A 39 8.63 3.52 17.30
N PRO A 40 9.13 3.60 18.56
CA PRO A 40 8.51 4.44 19.60
C PRO A 40 8.57 5.94 19.32
N ASP A 41 9.52 6.38 18.49
CA ASP A 41 9.76 7.79 18.19
C ASP A 41 9.05 8.26 16.90
N LEU A 42 8.36 7.35 16.17
CA LEU A 42 7.65 7.74 14.96
C LEU A 42 6.28 8.33 15.27
N GLU A 43 5.93 9.37 14.53
CA GLU A 43 4.60 9.97 14.58
C GLU A 43 3.52 9.05 13.95
N GLU A 44 2.25 9.30 14.32
CA GLU A 44 1.10 8.52 13.81
C GLU A 44 1.07 8.44 12.28
N GLY A 45 1.34 9.55 11.58
CA GLY A 45 1.33 9.60 10.12
C GLY A 45 2.35 8.65 9.48
N ASP A 46 3.55 8.52 10.07
CA ASP A 46 4.59 7.60 9.60
C ASP A 46 4.22 6.15 9.89
N LEU A 47 3.72 5.87 11.10
CA LEU A 47 3.22 4.54 11.47
C LEU A 47 2.09 4.08 10.55
N SER A 48 1.16 4.99 10.19
CA SER A 48 0.06 4.70 9.27
C SER A 48 0.55 4.42 7.85
N ARG A 49 1.56 5.15 7.36
CA ARG A 49 2.19 4.90 6.05
C ARG A 49 2.93 3.56 6.01
N LEU A 50 3.71 3.26 7.06
CA LEU A 50 4.39 1.96 7.22
C LEU A 50 3.40 0.81 7.21
N ARG A 51 2.34 0.91 8.00
CA ARG A 51 1.29 -0.11 8.00
C ARG A 51 0.71 -0.29 6.60
N ALA A 52 0.29 0.80 5.94
CA ALA A 52 -0.29 0.73 4.61
C ALA A 52 0.66 0.08 3.57
N SER A 53 1.98 0.28 3.68
CA SER A 53 2.95 -0.38 2.80
C SER A 53 3.07 -1.88 3.04
N LEU A 54 2.85 -2.34 4.28
CA LEU A 54 2.99 -3.73 4.68
C LEU A 54 1.72 -4.56 4.46
N VAL A 55 0.53 -3.92 4.51
CA VAL A 55 -0.76 -4.63 4.44
C VAL A 55 -1.56 -4.27 3.18
N ASN A 56 -0.93 -3.69 2.15
CA ASN A 56 -1.60 -3.47 0.88
C ASN A 56 -1.80 -4.78 0.11
N GLN A 57 -2.73 -4.74 -0.84
CA GLN A 57 -3.12 -5.90 -1.66
C GLN A 57 -1.93 -6.62 -2.32
N GLU A 58 -0.96 -5.89 -2.89
CA GLU A 58 0.18 -6.51 -3.57
C GLU A 58 1.09 -7.22 -2.58
N THR A 59 1.38 -6.60 -1.43
CA THR A 59 2.19 -7.21 -0.37
C THR A 59 1.55 -8.49 0.15
N LEU A 60 0.25 -8.47 0.44
CA LEU A 60 -0.47 -9.66 0.90
C LEU A 60 -0.56 -10.74 -0.18
N ALA A 61 -0.74 -10.35 -1.44
CA ALA A 61 -0.72 -11.27 -2.56
C ALA A 61 0.65 -11.93 -2.76
N ASP A 62 1.75 -11.20 -2.53
CA ASP A 62 3.11 -11.79 -2.57
C ASP A 62 3.30 -12.82 -1.48
N VAL A 63 2.84 -12.55 -0.25
CA VAL A 63 2.83 -13.55 0.83
C VAL A 63 2.01 -14.78 0.44
N ALA A 64 0.83 -14.57 -0.15
CA ALA A 64 -0.01 -15.67 -0.62
C ALA A 64 0.65 -16.51 -1.73
N ARG A 65 1.44 -15.87 -2.62
CA ARG A 65 2.25 -16.55 -3.64
C ARG A 65 3.39 -17.37 -3.03
N GLU A 66 4.09 -16.82 -2.04
CA GLU A 66 5.15 -17.53 -1.30
C GLU A 66 4.63 -18.81 -0.64
N LEU A 67 3.36 -18.80 -0.22
CA LEU A 67 2.66 -19.95 0.36
C LEU A 67 2.03 -20.89 -0.67
N ASP A 68 2.13 -20.58 -1.98
CA ASP A 68 1.40 -21.26 -3.06
C ASP A 68 -0.13 -21.34 -2.80
N LEU A 69 -0.69 -20.31 -2.15
CA LEU A 69 -2.10 -20.32 -1.74
C LEU A 69 -3.05 -20.44 -2.94
N GLY A 70 -2.62 -19.93 -4.10
CA GLY A 70 -3.39 -20.01 -5.35
C GLY A 70 -3.76 -21.42 -5.77
N SER A 71 -2.93 -22.42 -5.47
CA SER A 71 -3.17 -23.83 -5.83
C SER A 71 -4.29 -24.48 -4.99
N TYR A 72 -4.65 -23.90 -3.87
CA TYR A 72 -5.69 -24.38 -2.95
C TYR A 72 -7.03 -23.67 -3.11
N LEU A 73 -7.10 -22.64 -3.97
CA LEU A 73 -8.32 -21.83 -4.13
C LEU A 73 -9.41 -22.57 -4.90
N THR A 74 -10.61 -22.49 -4.38
CA THR A 74 -11.83 -22.90 -5.09
C THR A 74 -12.44 -21.71 -5.79
N LEU A 75 -12.35 -21.71 -7.13
CA LEU A 75 -12.82 -20.63 -8.01
C LEU A 75 -13.95 -21.10 -8.90
N GLY A 76 -14.85 -20.19 -9.26
CA GLY A 76 -15.82 -20.46 -10.30
C GLY A 76 -15.18 -20.59 -11.69
N PRO A 77 -15.88 -21.24 -12.66
CA PRO A 77 -15.31 -21.55 -13.98
C PRO A 77 -14.78 -20.32 -14.75
N GLY A 78 -15.41 -19.16 -14.59
CA GLY A 78 -14.99 -17.91 -15.23
C GLY A 78 -13.64 -17.41 -14.70
N GLU A 79 -13.50 -17.34 -13.36
CA GLU A 79 -12.26 -16.93 -12.71
C GLU A 79 -11.13 -17.93 -12.95
N LEU A 80 -11.44 -19.23 -12.94
CA LEU A 80 -10.45 -20.26 -13.22
C LEU A 80 -9.86 -20.10 -14.64
N LYS A 81 -10.73 -19.87 -15.64
CA LYS A 81 -10.30 -19.67 -17.04
C LYS A 81 -9.50 -18.39 -17.23
N SER A 82 -9.81 -17.32 -16.48
CA SER A 82 -9.10 -16.04 -16.57
C SER A 82 -7.80 -15.98 -15.74
N GLY A 83 -7.42 -17.08 -15.08
CA GLY A 83 -6.23 -17.16 -14.25
C GLY A 83 -6.39 -16.49 -12.89
N GLY A 84 -7.61 -16.46 -12.34
CA GLY A 84 -7.95 -15.85 -11.06
C GLY A 84 -7.10 -16.33 -9.89
N PHE A 85 -6.59 -17.56 -9.92
CA PHE A 85 -5.68 -18.13 -8.91
C PHE A 85 -4.30 -17.42 -8.82
N ARG A 86 -3.97 -16.51 -9.75
CA ARG A 86 -2.78 -15.64 -9.72
C ARG A 86 -3.12 -14.17 -9.50
N ARG A 87 -4.41 -13.82 -9.49
CA ARG A 87 -4.85 -12.42 -9.35
C ARG A 87 -4.58 -11.92 -7.93
N ALA A 88 -3.88 -10.77 -7.83
CA ALA A 88 -3.45 -10.22 -6.56
C ALA A 88 -4.60 -10.02 -5.57
N SER A 89 -5.74 -9.47 -6.02
CA SER A 89 -6.90 -9.27 -5.13
C SER A 89 -7.41 -10.60 -4.55
N ILE A 90 -7.58 -11.64 -5.37
CA ILE A 90 -8.10 -12.94 -4.91
C ILE A 90 -7.12 -13.63 -3.94
N LEU A 91 -5.82 -13.47 -4.16
CA LEU A 91 -4.78 -14.01 -3.29
C LEU A 91 -4.73 -13.28 -1.95
N ALA A 92 -4.81 -11.95 -1.96
CA ALA A 92 -4.85 -11.15 -0.74
C ALA A 92 -6.10 -11.46 0.09
N ASP A 93 -7.29 -11.44 -0.53
CA ASP A 93 -8.57 -11.76 0.11
C ASP A 93 -8.56 -13.16 0.76
N ALA A 94 -7.94 -14.14 0.08
CA ALA A 94 -7.79 -15.49 0.63
C ALA A 94 -6.85 -15.55 1.82
N LEU A 95 -5.71 -14.81 1.79
CA LEU A 95 -4.79 -14.74 2.91
C LEU A 95 -5.44 -14.10 4.13
N GLU A 96 -6.17 -13.01 3.94
CA GLU A 96 -6.97 -12.38 4.99
C GLU A 96 -8.00 -13.37 5.54
N GLY A 97 -8.71 -14.08 4.64
CA GLY A 97 -9.66 -15.13 5.02
C GLY A 97 -9.04 -16.22 5.90
N VAL A 98 -7.81 -16.64 5.59
CA VAL A 98 -7.05 -17.62 6.40
C VAL A 98 -6.76 -17.07 7.79
N VAL A 99 -6.30 -15.81 7.93
CA VAL A 99 -6.06 -15.18 9.24
C VAL A 99 -7.37 -15.06 10.03
N GLY A 100 -8.48 -14.67 9.38
CA GLY A 100 -9.80 -14.65 9.99
C GLY A 100 -10.27 -16.04 10.47
N ALA A 101 -9.96 -17.09 9.71
CA ALA A 101 -10.27 -18.47 10.08
C ALA A 101 -9.44 -18.92 11.30
N VAL A 102 -8.15 -18.60 11.35
CA VAL A 102 -7.26 -18.90 12.51
C VAL A 102 -7.79 -18.20 13.77
N PHE A 103 -8.19 -16.94 13.65
CA PHE A 103 -8.77 -16.21 14.79
C PHE A 103 -10.02 -16.90 15.35
N LEU A 104 -10.95 -17.30 14.50
CA LEU A 104 -12.18 -17.96 14.94
C LEU A 104 -11.96 -19.36 15.52
N ASP A 105 -10.88 -20.02 15.11
CA ASP A 105 -10.55 -21.37 15.54
C ASP A 105 -9.70 -21.39 16.82
N ALA A 106 -8.70 -20.49 16.92
CA ALA A 106 -7.67 -20.53 17.96
C ALA A 106 -7.47 -19.20 18.73
N GLY A 107 -8.25 -18.18 18.44
CA GLY A 107 -8.25 -16.91 19.14
C GLY A 107 -7.20 -15.91 18.66
N PHE A 108 -7.15 -14.76 19.36
CA PHE A 108 -6.35 -13.59 18.92
C PHE A 108 -4.85 -13.85 18.90
N GLU A 109 -4.30 -14.50 19.91
CA GLU A 109 -2.85 -14.73 20.01
C GLU A 109 -2.33 -15.61 18.86
N ALA A 110 -3.10 -16.63 18.49
CA ALA A 110 -2.75 -17.49 17.36
C ALA A 110 -2.80 -16.70 16.02
N ALA A 111 -3.84 -15.89 15.81
CA ALA A 111 -3.94 -15.05 14.62
C ALA A 111 -2.81 -14.01 14.55
N ARG A 112 -2.44 -13.43 15.70
CA ARG A 112 -1.33 -12.48 15.82
C ARG A 112 0.01 -13.14 15.47
N GLU A 113 0.28 -14.31 16.06
CA GLU A 113 1.52 -15.08 15.78
C GLU A 113 1.64 -15.41 14.29
N VAL A 114 0.56 -15.94 13.68
CA VAL A 114 0.51 -16.25 12.25
C VAL A 114 0.74 -14.99 11.41
N THR A 115 0.05 -13.90 11.70
CA THR A 115 0.20 -12.65 10.96
C THR A 115 1.63 -12.14 10.99
N LEU A 116 2.24 -12.06 12.17
CA LEU A 116 3.61 -11.56 12.33
C LEU A 116 4.63 -12.47 11.66
N LYS A 117 4.43 -13.79 11.70
CA LYS A 117 5.28 -14.75 11.00
C LYS A 117 5.18 -14.62 9.48
N LEU A 118 3.99 -14.47 8.94
CA LEU A 118 3.75 -14.27 7.51
C LEU A 118 4.42 -12.99 6.96
N LEU A 119 4.49 -11.96 7.78
CA LEU A 119 5.08 -10.67 7.42
C LEU A 119 6.49 -10.46 7.99
N GLU A 120 7.10 -11.48 8.60
CA GLU A 120 8.37 -11.37 9.34
C GLU A 120 9.48 -10.74 8.51
N THR A 121 9.71 -11.23 7.28
CA THR A 121 10.75 -10.72 6.39
C THR A 121 10.53 -9.26 6.03
N ARG A 122 9.27 -8.88 5.81
CA ARG A 122 8.87 -7.52 5.45
C ARG A 122 8.96 -6.57 6.64
N LEU A 123 8.54 -7.04 7.81
CA LEU A 123 8.70 -6.29 9.06
C LEU A 123 10.17 -6.14 9.46
N ALA A 124 11.03 -7.12 9.17
CA ALA A 124 12.46 -7.06 9.48
C ALA A 124 13.25 -6.14 8.53
N ALA A 125 12.75 -5.89 7.33
CA ALA A 125 13.40 -5.00 6.38
C ALA A 125 13.58 -3.59 6.97
N PRO A 126 14.69 -2.89 6.69
CA PRO A 126 14.85 -1.50 7.08
C PRO A 126 13.79 -0.68 6.34
N LEU A 127 12.82 -0.20 7.09
CA LEU A 127 11.75 0.65 6.54
C LEU A 127 12.18 2.10 6.67
N SER A 128 12.42 2.76 5.53
CA SER A 128 12.67 4.19 5.49
C SER A 128 11.34 4.93 5.47
N THR A 129 11.09 5.73 6.52
CA THR A 129 9.92 6.61 6.54
C THR A 129 10.01 7.69 5.46
N GLU A 130 11.21 8.05 5.04
CA GLU A 130 11.43 9.00 3.95
C GLU A 130 10.98 8.45 2.60
N ASP A 131 11.22 7.15 2.34
CA ASP A 131 10.77 6.49 1.11
C ASP A 131 9.24 6.33 1.03
N LEU A 132 8.56 6.37 2.19
CA LEU A 132 7.11 6.25 2.28
C LEU A 132 6.38 7.60 2.18
N LYS A 133 7.07 8.68 2.48
CA LYS A 133 6.53 10.02 2.26
C LYS A 133 6.55 10.33 0.77
N ASP A 134 5.40 10.65 0.24
CA ASP A 134 5.35 11.14 -1.13
C ASP A 134 6.15 12.47 -1.24
N ALA A 135 6.72 12.71 -2.42
CA ALA A 135 7.61 13.85 -2.63
C ALA A 135 6.94 15.20 -2.32
N LYS A 136 5.62 15.30 -2.51
CA LYS A 136 4.86 16.51 -2.15
C LYS A 136 4.84 16.75 -0.65
N THR A 137 4.63 15.71 0.15
CA THR A 137 4.65 15.79 1.61
C THR A 137 6.04 16.14 2.12
N ARG A 138 7.09 15.48 1.58
CA ARG A 138 8.49 15.79 1.92
C ARG A 138 8.84 17.24 1.61
N LEU A 139 8.46 17.73 0.43
CA LEU A 139 8.70 19.11 0.02
C LEU A 139 7.97 20.10 0.93
N GLN A 140 6.71 19.80 1.28
CA GLN A 140 5.93 20.63 2.20
C GLN A 140 6.60 20.71 3.59
N GLU A 141 7.00 19.58 4.16
CA GLU A 141 7.70 19.52 5.46
C GLU A 141 9.04 20.25 5.41
N ALA A 142 9.83 20.08 4.34
CA ALA A 142 11.11 20.78 4.17
C ALA A 142 10.97 22.30 4.09
N LEU A 143 9.91 22.79 3.45
CA LEU A 143 9.60 24.21 3.38
C LEU A 143 9.08 24.74 4.72
N GLN A 144 8.21 24.01 5.40
CA GLN A 144 7.70 24.38 6.73
C GLN A 144 8.81 24.44 7.77
N ALA A 145 9.76 23.50 7.75
CA ALA A 145 10.92 23.50 8.64
C ALA A 145 11.83 24.74 8.43
N ARG A 146 11.75 25.39 7.27
CA ARG A 146 12.49 26.64 6.92
C ARG A 146 11.61 27.89 7.02
N ASP A 147 10.39 27.79 7.58
CA ASP A 147 9.39 28.87 7.65
C ASP A 147 9.05 29.47 6.26
N LEU A 148 9.10 28.65 5.21
CA LEU A 148 8.83 29.08 3.85
C LEU A 148 7.38 28.75 3.42
N PRO A 149 6.80 29.53 2.48
CA PRO A 149 5.49 29.27 1.92
C PRO A 149 5.42 27.90 1.21
N LEU A 150 4.22 27.31 1.19
CA LEU A 150 3.95 26.05 0.48
C LEU A 150 4.20 26.18 -1.03
N PRO A 151 4.60 25.09 -1.70
CA PRO A 151 4.84 25.10 -3.14
C PRO A 151 3.53 25.24 -3.92
N LEU A 152 3.58 25.88 -5.06
CA LEU A 152 2.47 26.08 -5.97
C LEU A 152 2.55 25.05 -7.11
N TYR A 153 1.44 24.35 -7.39
CA TYR A 153 1.36 23.40 -8.50
C TYR A 153 0.40 23.90 -9.57
N ALA A 154 0.84 23.84 -10.82
CA ALA A 154 0.01 24.18 -11.96
C ALA A 154 0.10 23.11 -13.05
N VAL A 155 -1.05 22.72 -13.64
CA VAL A 155 -1.08 21.85 -14.81
C VAL A 155 -0.74 22.68 -16.04
N GLU A 156 0.40 22.43 -16.64
CA GLU A 156 0.89 23.14 -17.84
C GLU A 156 0.25 22.58 -19.12
N SER A 157 0.11 21.26 -19.21
CA SER A 157 -0.55 20.62 -20.34
C SER A 157 -1.06 19.23 -20.01
N VAL A 158 -2.08 18.80 -20.75
CA VAL A 158 -2.57 17.41 -20.78
C VAL A 158 -2.56 16.95 -22.22
N ARG A 159 -1.88 15.84 -22.53
CA ARG A 159 -1.74 15.29 -23.87
C ARG A 159 -2.21 13.84 -23.90
N GLY A 160 -2.65 13.37 -25.08
CA GLY A 160 -3.08 11.98 -25.29
C GLY A 160 -4.60 11.80 -25.22
N GLU A 161 -5.06 10.59 -25.56
CA GLU A 161 -6.47 10.22 -25.51
C GLU A 161 -6.94 9.92 -24.08
N PRO A 162 -8.25 9.96 -23.77
CA PRO A 162 -8.78 9.86 -22.40
C PRO A 162 -8.24 8.70 -21.54
N HIS A 163 -7.86 7.59 -22.18
CA HIS A 163 -7.32 6.39 -21.52
C HIS A 163 -5.79 6.26 -21.54
N ARG A 164 -5.10 7.26 -22.15
CA ARG A 164 -3.63 7.35 -22.25
C ARG A 164 -3.16 8.80 -22.13
N GLN A 165 -3.68 9.51 -21.15
CA GLN A 165 -3.30 10.89 -20.91
C GLN A 165 -1.93 10.98 -20.24
N THR A 166 -1.16 11.99 -20.63
CA THR A 166 0.06 12.43 -19.99
C THR A 166 -0.14 13.84 -19.48
N PHE A 167 0.08 14.02 -18.18
CA PHE A 167 -0.05 15.31 -17.49
C PHE A 167 1.35 15.89 -17.29
N ARG A 168 1.53 17.15 -17.68
CA ARG A 168 2.71 17.94 -17.35
C ARG A 168 2.34 18.98 -16.30
N VAL A 169 3.01 18.94 -15.15
CA VAL A 169 2.73 19.80 -14.00
C VAL A 169 4.01 20.53 -13.60
N SER A 170 3.90 21.84 -13.34
CA SER A 170 4.97 22.60 -12.72
C SER A 170 4.79 22.66 -11.20
N CYS A 171 5.92 22.64 -10.48
CA CYS A 171 6.03 22.97 -9.06
C CYS A 171 6.89 24.22 -8.94
N SER A 172 6.40 25.25 -8.27
CA SER A 172 7.15 26.50 -8.07
C SER A 172 7.20 26.90 -6.61
N ILE A 173 8.39 27.34 -6.17
CA ILE A 173 8.68 27.89 -4.84
C ILE A 173 9.25 29.29 -5.05
N PRO A 174 8.39 30.33 -5.17
CA PRO A 174 8.82 31.66 -5.56
C PRO A 174 9.90 32.27 -4.66
N THR A 175 9.86 31.97 -3.36
CA THR A 175 10.82 32.47 -2.38
C THR A 175 12.24 31.94 -2.58
N LEU A 176 12.38 30.75 -3.15
CA LEU A 176 13.67 30.14 -3.49
C LEU A 176 14.02 30.26 -4.98
N GLN A 177 13.15 30.87 -5.79
CA GLN A 177 13.28 30.94 -7.25
C GLN A 177 13.38 29.57 -7.93
N VAL A 178 12.92 28.51 -7.26
CA VAL A 178 12.89 27.14 -7.78
C VAL A 178 11.62 26.93 -8.59
N ARG A 179 11.76 26.38 -9.80
CA ARG A 179 10.64 25.92 -10.63
C ARG A 179 11.02 24.65 -11.34
N THR A 180 10.33 23.59 -11.04
CA THR A 180 10.54 22.26 -11.63
C THR A 180 9.28 21.76 -12.34
N GLU A 181 9.42 20.72 -13.15
CA GLU A 181 8.32 20.10 -13.86
C GLU A 181 8.36 18.57 -13.68
N GLY A 182 7.17 17.96 -13.71
CA GLY A 182 7.00 16.52 -13.72
C GLY A 182 5.99 16.10 -14.78
N GLU A 183 6.18 14.93 -15.37
CA GLU A 183 5.33 14.41 -16.43
C GLU A 183 4.96 12.94 -16.16
N ALA A 184 3.66 12.64 -16.02
CA ALA A 184 3.18 11.30 -15.70
C ALA A 184 1.77 11.01 -16.25
N GLY A 185 1.35 9.74 -16.17
CA GLY A 185 0.05 9.28 -16.63
C GLY A 185 -1.16 9.74 -15.78
N SER A 186 -0.93 10.45 -14.68
CA SER A 186 -1.97 11.09 -13.89
C SER A 186 -1.46 12.41 -13.31
N ARG A 187 -2.39 13.36 -13.07
CA ARG A 187 -2.06 14.64 -12.45
C ARG A 187 -1.30 14.45 -11.13
N ARG A 188 -1.77 13.54 -10.25
CA ARG A 188 -1.14 13.28 -8.95
C ARG A 188 0.30 12.78 -9.11
N ALA A 189 0.54 11.84 -10.01
CA ALA A 189 1.89 11.31 -10.26
C ALA A 189 2.83 12.39 -10.83
N ALA A 190 2.35 13.25 -11.73
CA ALA A 190 3.12 14.37 -12.27
C ALA A 190 3.47 15.42 -11.19
N GLU A 191 2.52 15.72 -10.27
CA GLU A 191 2.78 16.59 -9.12
C GLU A 191 3.85 16.00 -8.18
N GLN A 192 3.86 14.68 -7.96
CA GLN A 192 4.88 13.99 -7.17
C GLN A 192 6.26 14.09 -7.82
N GLU A 193 6.33 13.88 -9.13
CA GLU A 193 7.59 13.98 -9.86
C GLU A 193 8.15 15.40 -9.86
N ALA A 194 7.30 16.43 -10.08
CA ALA A 194 7.70 17.82 -9.97
C ALA A 194 8.22 18.18 -8.57
N ALA A 195 7.56 17.67 -7.51
CA ALA A 195 8.00 17.87 -6.13
C ALA A 195 9.34 17.18 -5.83
N ARG A 196 9.58 15.97 -6.38
CA ARG A 196 10.86 15.26 -6.24
C ARG A 196 12.00 16.06 -6.84
N HIS A 197 11.82 16.60 -8.05
CA HIS A 197 12.81 17.46 -8.69
C HIS A 197 13.08 18.74 -7.87
N ALA A 198 12.02 19.33 -7.25
CA ALA A 198 12.20 20.50 -6.40
C ALA A 198 13.01 20.20 -5.13
N LEU A 199 12.82 19.01 -4.52
CA LEU A 199 13.66 18.57 -3.39
C LEU A 199 15.11 18.40 -3.80
N GLU A 200 15.37 17.74 -4.95
CA GLU A 200 16.72 17.56 -5.48
C GLU A 200 17.43 18.90 -5.72
N GLU A 201 16.72 19.90 -6.26
CA GLU A 201 17.26 21.25 -6.48
C GLU A 201 17.56 22.00 -5.18
N MET A 202 16.70 21.82 -4.14
CA MET A 202 16.89 22.41 -2.81
C MET A 202 18.03 21.77 -2.00
N ASP A 203 18.42 20.53 -2.29
CA ASP A 203 19.51 19.82 -1.60
C ASP A 203 20.89 20.16 -2.21
N HIS A 204 20.91 20.82 -3.38
CA HIS A 204 22.14 21.23 -4.08
C HIS A 204 22.55 22.68 -3.80
N ASP A 205 21.71 23.47 -3.13
CA ASP A 205 21.98 24.84 -2.66
C ASP A 205 22.32 24.86 -1.15
#